data_df437086f18949ba3df8a1cbbe4bef96
#
_entry.id   df437086f18949ba3df8a1cbbe4bef96
#
_cell.length_a   1.000
_cell.length_b   1.000
_cell.length_c   1.000
_cell.angle_alpha   90.00
_cell.angle_beta   90.00
_cell.angle_gamma   90.00
#
_symmetry.space_group_name_H-M   'P 1'
#
loop_
_entity.id
_entity.type
_entity.pdbx_description
1 polymer ?
#
loop_
_entity_poly.entity_id
_entity_poly.type
_entity_poly.pdbx_seq_one_letter_code
_entity_poly.pdbx_strand_id
1 'polypeptide(L)'
;MPTRTAIIAQFVPNSPLCQHLGIALTEVGNDRAVLTMPFKPELVTLGQTVHGGAIATLADTAAMAAAWADDVVPEKPGGSTASLTVDYVAPANASDLTAVGQVIRRGKRLCACEITVSDAGGQVIAKALATYSFA
;
A
#
# COMPACT_ATOMS: atom_id res chain seq x y z
N MET A 1 16.88 -18.56 5.05
CA MET A 1 15.60 -17.97 5.50
C MET A 1 15.31 -16.66 4.76
N PRO A 2 14.11 -16.49 4.27
CA PRO A 2 13.79 -15.30 3.49
C PRO A 2 13.72 -14.03 4.35
N THR A 3 14.11 -12.93 3.75
CA THR A 3 13.97 -11.60 4.35
C THR A 3 12.53 -11.11 4.28
N ARG A 4 12.20 -10.07 5.05
CA ARG A 4 10.90 -9.43 4.96
C ARG A 4 10.59 -8.98 3.53
N THR A 5 11.55 -8.38 2.83
CA THR A 5 11.37 -7.98 1.43
C THR A 5 10.99 -9.18 0.55
N ALA A 6 11.66 -10.30 0.69
CA ALA A 6 11.34 -11.49 -0.09
C ALA A 6 9.95 -12.04 0.24
N ILE A 7 9.57 -12.00 1.51
CA ILE A 7 8.26 -12.47 1.96
C ILE A 7 7.14 -11.61 1.38
N ILE A 8 7.25 -10.28 1.49
CA ILE A 8 6.19 -9.39 1.02
C ILE A 8 6.05 -9.41 -0.50
N ALA A 9 7.16 -9.62 -1.21
CA ALA A 9 7.14 -9.72 -2.66
C ALA A 9 6.32 -10.91 -3.16
N GLN A 10 6.23 -11.98 -2.38
CA GLN A 10 5.38 -13.13 -2.69
C GLN A 10 3.98 -13.01 -2.09
N PHE A 11 3.85 -12.32 -0.97
CA PHE A 11 2.59 -12.17 -0.26
C PHE A 11 1.59 -11.34 -1.06
N VAL A 12 1.98 -10.18 -1.56
CA VAL A 12 1.06 -9.25 -2.23
C VAL A 12 0.40 -9.89 -3.46
N PRO A 13 1.13 -10.53 -4.40
CA PRO A 13 0.49 -11.15 -5.56
C PRO A 13 -0.45 -12.30 -5.20
N ASN A 14 -0.28 -12.91 -4.04
CA ASN A 14 -1.09 -14.05 -3.60
C ASN A 14 -2.20 -13.65 -2.63
N SER A 15 -2.31 -12.38 -2.27
CA SER A 15 -3.40 -11.88 -1.44
C SER A 15 -4.69 -11.87 -2.25
N PRO A 16 -5.77 -12.54 -1.79
CA PRO A 16 -7.03 -12.59 -2.52
C PRO A 16 -7.62 -11.21 -2.82
N LEU A 17 -7.57 -10.29 -1.86
CA LEU A 17 -8.10 -8.94 -2.07
C LEU A 17 -7.27 -8.17 -3.09
N CYS A 18 -5.94 -8.29 -3.02
CA CYS A 18 -5.07 -7.65 -4.02
C CYS A 18 -5.34 -8.19 -5.42
N GLN A 19 -5.54 -9.50 -5.56
CA GLN A 19 -5.90 -10.11 -6.84
C GLN A 19 -7.24 -9.57 -7.36
N HIS A 20 -8.21 -9.46 -6.48
CA HIS A 20 -9.55 -8.99 -6.84
C HIS A 20 -9.52 -7.53 -7.33
N LEU A 21 -8.75 -6.69 -6.67
CA LEU A 21 -8.62 -5.26 -7.03
C LEU A 21 -7.59 -5.02 -8.13
N GLY A 22 -6.78 -6.00 -8.47
CA GLY A 22 -5.70 -5.85 -9.44
C GLY A 22 -4.47 -5.12 -8.90
N ILE A 23 -4.29 -5.10 -7.57
CA ILE A 23 -3.14 -4.44 -6.95
C ILE A 23 -1.88 -5.25 -7.26
N ALA A 24 -0.86 -4.59 -7.79
CA ALA A 24 0.44 -5.17 -8.08
C ALA A 24 1.53 -4.43 -7.32
N LEU A 25 2.50 -5.19 -6.82
CA LEU A 25 3.69 -4.65 -6.17
C LEU A 25 4.78 -4.56 -7.25
N THR A 26 5.16 -3.33 -7.62
CA THR A 26 6.11 -3.09 -8.71
C THR A 26 7.54 -2.85 -8.24
N GLU A 27 7.71 -2.29 -7.03
CA GLU A 27 9.02 -2.08 -6.42
C GLU A 27 8.90 -2.29 -4.92
N VAL A 28 9.89 -2.95 -4.31
CA VAL A 28 9.96 -3.10 -2.86
C VAL A 28 11.40 -3.27 -2.40
N GLY A 29 11.77 -2.55 -1.35
CA GLY A 29 13.09 -2.60 -0.74
C GLY A 29 13.49 -1.24 -0.15
N ASN A 30 14.45 -1.24 0.75
CA ASN A 30 14.98 -0.03 1.36
C ASN A 30 13.92 0.88 1.96
N ASP A 31 13.01 0.28 2.75
CA ASP A 31 11.94 1.00 3.46
C ASP A 31 10.93 1.68 2.53
N ARG A 32 10.82 1.23 1.30
CA ARG A 32 9.96 1.81 0.28
C ARG A 32 9.27 0.73 -0.54
N ALA A 33 8.02 0.99 -0.93
CA ALA A 33 7.28 0.12 -1.83
C ALA A 33 6.45 0.94 -2.80
N VAL A 34 6.33 0.46 -4.03
CA VAL A 34 5.47 1.05 -5.05
C VAL A 34 4.47 0.01 -5.52
N LEU A 35 3.20 0.38 -5.48
CA LEU A 35 2.09 -0.48 -5.89
C LEU A 35 1.22 0.25 -6.89
N THR A 36 0.56 -0.53 -7.75
CA THR A 36 -0.38 0.00 -8.74
C THR A 36 -1.73 -0.68 -8.60
N MET A 37 -2.78 0.05 -8.94
CA MET A 37 -4.14 -0.49 -9.03
C MET A 37 -4.77 0.04 -10.30
N PRO A 38 -5.00 -0.82 -11.32
CA PRO A 38 -5.59 -0.37 -12.57
C PRO A 38 -7.06 0.01 -12.37
N PHE A 39 -7.52 0.96 -13.18
CA PHE A 39 -8.93 1.34 -13.16
C PHE A 39 -9.81 0.18 -13.64
N LYS A 40 -10.89 -0.05 -12.90
CA LYS A 40 -11.96 -0.98 -13.28
C LYS A 40 -13.30 -0.36 -12.92
N PRO A 41 -14.36 -0.61 -13.72
CA PRO A 41 -15.69 -0.10 -13.37
C PRO A 41 -16.18 -0.54 -11.99
N GLU A 42 -15.75 -1.71 -11.51
CA GLU A 42 -16.13 -2.25 -10.20
C GLU A 42 -15.56 -1.46 -9.03
N LEU A 43 -14.57 -0.59 -9.27
CA LEU A 43 -13.91 0.18 -8.23
C LEU A 43 -14.57 1.55 -7.99
N VAL A 44 -15.60 1.91 -8.76
CA VAL A 44 -16.17 3.26 -8.66
C VAL A 44 -17.22 3.36 -7.56
N THR A 45 -17.35 4.56 -7.01
CA THR A 45 -18.43 4.90 -6.08
C THR A 45 -19.60 5.53 -6.82
N LEU A 46 -19.30 6.41 -7.79
CA LEU A 46 -20.30 7.10 -8.60
C LEU A 46 -19.65 7.53 -9.91
N GLY A 47 -20.34 7.31 -11.02
CA GLY A 47 -19.81 7.66 -12.33
C GLY A 47 -18.51 6.92 -12.64
N GLN A 48 -17.42 7.67 -12.75
CA GLN A 48 -16.09 7.11 -12.99
C GLN A 48 -15.12 7.39 -11.84
N THR A 49 -15.63 7.90 -10.71
CA THR A 49 -14.80 8.24 -9.56
C THR A 49 -14.49 6.97 -8.76
N VAL A 50 -13.21 6.69 -8.57
CA VAL A 50 -12.77 5.54 -7.79
C VAL A 50 -13.21 5.69 -6.34
N HIS A 51 -13.78 4.63 -5.79
CA HIS A 51 -14.27 4.59 -4.42
C HIS A 51 -13.12 4.82 -3.43
N GLY A 52 -13.36 5.70 -2.45
CA GLY A 52 -12.35 5.99 -1.42
C GLY A 52 -11.90 4.76 -0.66
N GLY A 53 -12.78 3.78 -0.45
CA GLY A 53 -12.41 2.50 0.17
C GLY A 53 -11.41 1.70 -0.66
N ALA A 54 -11.50 1.75 -1.99
CA ALA A 54 -10.51 1.10 -2.85
C ALA A 54 -9.15 1.82 -2.75
N ILE A 55 -9.17 3.14 -2.72
CA ILE A 55 -7.95 3.95 -2.52
C ILE A 55 -7.33 3.65 -1.16
N ALA A 56 -8.15 3.57 -0.11
CA ALA A 56 -7.68 3.22 1.23
C ALA A 56 -7.06 1.82 1.28
N THR A 57 -7.63 0.86 0.55
CA THR A 57 -7.06 -0.49 0.46
C THR A 57 -5.69 -0.47 -0.21
N LEU A 58 -5.55 0.29 -1.28
CA LEU A 58 -4.26 0.46 -1.94
C LEU A 58 -3.24 1.10 -1.00
N ALA A 59 -3.64 2.16 -0.29
CA ALA A 59 -2.76 2.85 0.66
C ALA A 59 -2.36 1.94 1.83
N ASP A 60 -3.29 1.16 2.36
CA ASP A 60 -3.03 0.21 3.44
C ASP A 60 -2.04 -0.87 3.01
N THR A 61 -2.23 -1.40 1.80
CA THR A 61 -1.33 -2.41 1.24
C THR A 61 0.06 -1.83 1.01
N ALA A 62 0.15 -0.59 0.56
CA ALA A 62 1.44 0.10 0.37
C ALA A 62 2.16 0.33 1.70
N ALA A 63 1.43 0.66 2.76
CA ALA A 63 2.00 0.80 4.10
C ALA A 63 2.58 -0.52 4.61
N MET A 64 1.84 -1.59 4.48
CA MET A 64 2.32 -2.93 4.83
C MET A 64 3.57 -3.28 4.04
N ALA A 65 3.54 -3.09 2.73
CA ALA A 65 4.67 -3.44 1.88
C ALA A 65 5.92 -2.61 2.22
N ALA A 66 5.77 -1.32 2.51
CA ALA A 66 6.88 -0.48 2.95
C ALA A 66 7.44 -0.93 4.31
N ALA A 67 6.57 -1.28 5.25
CA ALA A 67 6.98 -1.77 6.56
C ALA A 67 7.79 -3.08 6.45
N TRP A 68 7.46 -3.92 5.48
CA TRP A 68 8.17 -5.18 5.22
C TRP A 68 9.32 -5.04 4.23
N ALA A 69 9.70 -3.82 3.86
CA ALA A 69 10.73 -3.58 2.84
C ALA A 69 12.13 -3.43 3.45
N ASP A 70 12.53 -4.38 4.27
CA ASP A 70 13.88 -4.44 4.84
C ASP A 70 14.48 -5.84 4.72
N ASP A 71 15.73 -5.99 5.16
CA ASP A 71 16.50 -7.23 5.04
C ASP A 71 16.45 -8.09 6.31
N VAL A 72 15.58 -7.76 7.24
CA VAL A 72 15.42 -8.56 8.46
C VAL A 72 14.82 -9.92 8.10
N VAL A 73 15.36 -10.97 8.68
CA VAL A 73 14.79 -12.31 8.61
C VAL A 73 13.90 -12.47 9.85
N PRO A 74 12.57 -12.47 9.69
CA PRO A 74 11.69 -12.53 10.85
C PRO A 74 11.68 -13.92 11.47
N GLU A 75 11.61 -13.97 12.81
CA GLU A 75 11.50 -15.26 13.52
C GLU A 75 10.16 -15.93 13.23
N LYS A 76 9.11 -15.14 13.13
CA LYS A 76 7.80 -15.60 12.72
C LYS A 76 7.12 -14.54 11.86
N PRO A 77 6.44 -14.97 10.81
CA PRO A 77 5.67 -14.03 9.99
C PRO A 77 4.45 -13.53 10.80
N GLY A 78 4.17 -12.27 10.65
CA GLY A 78 3.00 -11.70 11.30
C GLY A 78 3.12 -10.22 11.47
N GLY A 79 1.96 -9.61 11.56
CA GLY A 79 1.85 -8.19 11.73
C GLY A 79 0.51 -7.71 11.22
N SER A 80 0.19 -6.48 11.52
CA SER A 80 -1.05 -5.86 11.10
C SER A 80 -0.94 -4.35 11.12
N THR A 81 -1.76 -3.68 10.33
CA THR A 81 -1.91 -2.25 10.41
C THR A 81 -2.63 -1.88 11.69
N ALA A 82 -1.96 -1.10 12.54
CA ALA A 82 -2.55 -0.64 13.80
C ALA A 82 -3.43 0.59 13.60
N SER A 83 -3.05 1.49 12.67
CA SER A 83 -3.85 2.66 12.35
C SER A 83 -3.56 3.11 10.93
N LEU A 84 -4.57 3.71 10.31
CA LEU A 84 -4.47 4.27 8.97
C LEU A 84 -5.33 5.52 8.90
N THR A 85 -4.73 6.65 8.54
CA THR A 85 -5.44 7.90 8.31
C THR A 85 -5.23 8.29 6.86
N VAL A 86 -6.31 8.50 6.12
CA VAL A 86 -6.27 8.85 4.71
C VAL A 86 -6.93 10.20 4.49
N ASP A 87 -6.19 11.12 3.88
CA ASP A 87 -6.72 12.39 3.41
C ASP A 87 -6.91 12.30 1.89
N TYR A 88 -8.15 12.38 1.46
CA TYR A 88 -8.51 12.37 0.03
C TYR A 88 -8.49 13.81 -0.45
N VAL A 89 -7.49 14.17 -1.26
CA VAL A 89 -7.26 15.57 -1.64
C VAL A 89 -7.75 15.89 -3.04
N ALA A 90 -8.02 14.88 -3.88
CA ALA A 90 -8.60 15.07 -5.21
C ALA A 90 -9.32 13.80 -5.65
N PRO A 91 -10.36 13.91 -6.51
CA PRO A 91 -11.03 12.72 -7.04
C PRO A 91 -10.15 12.01 -8.08
N ALA A 92 -10.22 10.68 -8.09
CA ALA A 92 -9.58 9.85 -9.12
C ALA A 92 -10.65 9.43 -10.12
N ASN A 93 -10.60 9.96 -11.33
CA ASN A 93 -11.59 9.71 -12.37
C ASN A 93 -11.03 8.83 -13.47
N ALA A 94 -11.57 7.62 -13.61
CA ALA A 94 -11.22 6.65 -14.65
C ALA A 94 -9.70 6.52 -14.85
N SER A 95 -8.95 6.52 -13.76
CA SER A 95 -7.48 6.52 -13.82
C SER A 95 -6.89 5.34 -13.05
N ASP A 96 -5.82 4.78 -13.61
CA ASP A 96 -4.95 3.88 -12.87
C ASP A 96 -4.27 4.67 -11.75
N LEU A 97 -4.07 4.02 -10.60
CA LEU A 97 -3.50 4.66 -9.43
C LEU A 97 -2.17 4.01 -9.06
N THR A 98 -1.25 4.83 -8.58
CA THR A 98 0.04 4.39 -8.05
C THR A 98 0.16 4.85 -6.61
N ALA A 99 0.51 3.94 -5.71
CA ALA A 99 0.79 4.26 -4.32
C ALA A 99 2.27 4.06 -4.03
N VAL A 100 2.88 5.05 -3.40
CA VAL A 100 4.24 4.96 -2.90
C VAL A 100 4.19 4.99 -1.39
N GLY A 101 4.63 3.91 -0.75
CA GLY A 101 4.79 3.82 0.69
C GLY A 101 6.25 4.03 1.07
N GLN A 102 6.47 4.83 2.10
CA GLN A 102 7.81 5.14 2.59
C GLN A 102 7.81 5.08 4.11
N VAL A 103 8.73 4.34 4.69
CA VAL A 103 8.91 4.32 6.14
C VAL A 103 9.43 5.67 6.59
N ILE A 104 8.74 6.27 7.56
CA ILE A 104 9.18 7.50 8.23
C ILE A 104 10.08 7.14 9.40
N ARG A 105 9.66 6.16 10.19
CA ARG A 105 10.42 5.68 11.34
C ARG A 105 10.18 4.20 11.55
N ARG A 106 11.26 3.47 11.69
CA ARG A 106 11.23 2.03 11.96
C ARG A 106 11.62 1.77 13.41
N GLY A 107 10.65 1.36 14.21
CA GLY A 107 10.89 0.85 15.56
C GLY A 107 10.99 -0.66 15.57
N LYS A 108 11.19 -1.24 16.72
CA LYS A 108 11.24 -2.71 16.88
C LYS A 108 9.91 -3.37 16.57
N ARG A 109 8.82 -2.77 17.03
CA ARG A 109 7.47 -3.33 16.92
C ARG A 109 6.57 -2.49 16.04
N LEU A 110 6.74 -1.18 16.06
CA LEU A 110 5.91 -0.25 15.31
C LEU A 110 6.72 0.42 14.22
N CYS A 111 6.11 0.53 13.05
CA CYS A 111 6.70 1.15 11.89
C CYS A 111 5.75 2.23 11.39
N ALA A 112 6.19 3.48 11.41
CA ALA A 112 5.40 4.59 10.89
C ALA A 112 5.72 4.79 9.42
N CYS A 113 4.68 4.85 8.59
CA CYS A 113 4.81 5.00 7.15
C CYS A 113 3.97 6.15 6.64
N GLU A 114 4.44 6.80 5.58
CA GLU A 114 3.62 7.73 4.80
C GLU A 114 3.37 7.14 3.41
N ILE A 115 2.20 7.42 2.86
CA ILE A 115 1.79 6.91 1.57
C ILE A 115 1.29 8.07 0.72
N THR A 116 1.70 8.10 -0.54
CA THR A 116 1.17 9.02 -1.53
C THR A 116 0.52 8.22 -2.63
N VAL A 117 -0.75 8.50 -2.91
CA VAL A 117 -1.49 7.89 -4.02
C VAL A 117 -1.67 8.95 -5.09
N SER A 118 -1.26 8.63 -6.32
CA SER A 118 -1.32 9.53 -7.47
C SER A 118 -2.07 8.89 -8.63
N ASP A 119 -2.70 9.71 -9.46
CA ASP A 119 -3.30 9.23 -10.70
C ASP A 119 -2.27 9.07 -11.82
N ALA A 120 -2.72 8.65 -13.01
CA ALA A 120 -1.84 8.42 -14.15
C ALA A 120 -1.15 9.70 -14.65
N GLY A 121 -1.75 10.86 -14.40
CA GLY A 121 -1.17 12.16 -14.74
C GLY A 121 -0.21 12.70 -13.68
N GLY A 122 -0.01 11.99 -12.58
CA GLY A 122 0.87 12.44 -11.49
C GLY A 122 0.20 13.35 -10.47
N GLN A 123 -1.11 13.59 -10.58
CA GLN A 123 -1.84 14.36 -9.58
C GLN A 123 -1.98 13.55 -8.30
N VAL A 124 -1.68 14.17 -7.15
CA VAL A 124 -1.88 13.52 -5.87
C VAL A 124 -3.38 13.41 -5.58
N ILE A 125 -3.83 12.18 -5.33
CA ILE A 125 -5.23 11.85 -5.04
C ILE A 125 -5.44 11.72 -3.54
N ALA A 126 -4.48 11.11 -2.85
CA ALA A 126 -4.58 10.91 -1.40
C ALA A 126 -3.20 10.87 -0.76
N LYS A 127 -3.17 11.32 0.49
CA LYS A 127 -2.01 11.18 1.38
C LYS A 127 -2.47 10.39 2.58
N ALA A 128 -1.62 9.50 3.07
CA ALA A 128 -1.96 8.69 4.22
C ALA A 128 -0.79 8.56 5.18
N LEU A 129 -1.12 8.39 6.45
CA LEU A 129 -0.19 7.99 7.49
C LEU A 129 -0.67 6.68 8.08
N ALA A 130 0.24 5.75 8.27
CA ALA A 130 -0.08 4.45 8.84
C ALA A 130 0.93 4.06 9.89
N THR A 131 0.46 3.32 10.89
CA THR A 131 1.32 2.64 11.84
C THR A 131 1.12 1.14 11.65
N TYR A 132 2.19 0.45 11.31
CA TYR A 132 2.19 -1.00 11.16
C TYR A 132 2.83 -1.64 12.39
N SER A 133 2.22 -2.71 12.89
CA SER A 133 2.69 -3.44 14.06
C SER A 133 3.22 -4.81 13.66
N PHE A 134 4.49 -5.06 13.95
CA PHE A 134 5.06 -6.41 13.88
C PHE A 134 4.73 -7.10 15.21
N ALA A 135 3.77 -7.96 15.20
CA ALA A 135 3.29 -8.60 16.41
C ALA A 135 4.27 -9.60 17.01
#